data_9beed124fa2c30f8ae774f81ea3fcf6e
#
_entry.id   9beed124fa2c30f8ae774f81ea3fcf6e
#
_cell.length_a   1.000
_cell.length_b   1.000
_cell.length_c   1.000
_cell.angle_alpha   90.00
_cell.angle_beta   90.00
_cell.angle_gamma   90.00
#
_symmetry.space_group_name_H-M   'P 1'
#
loop_
_entity.id
_entity.type
_entity.pdbx_description
1 polymer ?
#
loop_
_entity_poly.entity_id
_entity_poly.type
_entity_poly.pdbx_seq_one_letter_code
_entity_poly.pdbx_strand_id
1 'polypeptide(L)'
;MSALVVDTSVWIDFFSGREVPALEDALFQGNVVLPPIVIAELISGARTPRDRASIEDLLTDLAVQETTLAHWIRVGELRQHLSRRGVSVSVPDAHVAQCALDRNAVLLSRDTVFPDIAAVTRLRLLTE
;
A
#
# COMPACT_ATOMS: atom_id res chain seq x y z
N MET A 1 6.14 3.88 17.09
CA MET A 1 6.03 2.80 16.10
C MET A 1 5.81 3.37 14.71
N SER A 2 6.44 2.76 13.72
CA SER A 2 6.24 3.19 12.33
C SER A 2 4.84 2.83 11.87
N ALA A 3 4.23 3.69 11.08
CA ALA A 3 3.01 3.36 10.37
C ALA A 3 3.29 2.22 9.38
N LEU A 4 2.27 1.44 9.09
CA LEU A 4 2.32 0.37 8.11
C LEU A 4 1.43 0.72 6.92
N VAL A 5 2.03 0.79 5.76
CA VAL A 5 1.31 0.88 4.49
C VAL A 5 1.16 -0.54 3.95
N VAL A 6 -0.05 -0.92 3.58
CA VAL A 6 -0.38 -2.27 3.14
C VAL A 6 -0.89 -2.20 1.70
N ASP A 7 -0.22 -2.93 0.81
CA ASP A 7 -0.59 -3.00 -0.60
C ASP A 7 -1.84 -3.86 -0.80
N THR A 8 -2.54 -3.62 -1.90
CA THR A 8 -3.77 -4.31 -2.27
C THR A 8 -3.63 -5.84 -2.22
N SER A 9 -2.49 -6.37 -2.67
CA SER A 9 -2.26 -7.83 -2.68
C SER A 9 -2.42 -8.48 -1.30
N VAL A 10 -1.97 -7.79 -0.26
CA VAL A 10 -2.09 -8.29 1.12
C VAL A 10 -3.52 -8.19 1.63
N TRP A 11 -4.20 -7.07 1.32
CA TRP A 11 -5.61 -6.91 1.68
C TRP A 11 -6.50 -7.97 1.04
N ILE A 12 -6.22 -8.32 -0.22
CA ILE A 12 -6.95 -9.40 -0.90
C ILE A 12 -6.81 -10.72 -0.14
N ASP A 13 -5.59 -11.07 0.29
CA ASP A 13 -5.36 -12.26 1.11
C ASP A 13 -6.16 -12.20 2.42
N PHE A 14 -6.11 -11.06 3.10
CA PHE A 14 -6.82 -10.86 4.35
C PHE A 14 -8.34 -11.01 4.20
N PHE A 15 -8.94 -10.37 3.19
CA PHE A 15 -10.38 -10.48 2.94
C PHE A 15 -10.79 -11.85 2.41
N SER A 16 -9.85 -12.65 1.90
CA SER A 16 -10.09 -14.03 1.48
C SER A 16 -10.04 -15.03 2.64
N GLY A 17 -9.82 -14.54 3.86
CA GLY A 17 -9.77 -15.36 5.07
C GLY A 17 -8.39 -15.94 5.39
N ARG A 18 -7.35 -15.55 4.67
CA ARG A 18 -5.97 -15.95 5.00
C ARG A 18 -5.49 -15.21 6.23
N GLU A 19 -4.72 -15.89 7.04
CA GLU A 19 -4.07 -15.24 8.18
C GLU A 19 -2.91 -14.37 7.69
N VAL A 20 -2.90 -13.12 8.13
CA VAL A 20 -1.82 -12.16 7.86
C VAL A 20 -1.43 -11.52 9.19
N PRO A 21 -0.60 -12.21 10.00
CA PRO A 21 -0.31 -11.77 11.37
C PRO A 21 0.21 -10.34 11.47
N ALA A 22 1.09 -9.94 10.56
CA ALA A 22 1.64 -8.58 10.55
C ALA A 22 0.56 -7.52 10.35
N LEU A 23 -0.42 -7.78 9.46
CA LEU A 23 -1.55 -6.88 9.26
C LEU A 23 -2.49 -6.88 10.46
N GLU A 24 -2.79 -8.04 11.00
CA GLU A 24 -3.67 -8.17 12.17
C GLU A 24 -3.10 -7.41 13.37
N ASP A 25 -1.79 -7.54 13.63
CA ASP A 25 -1.11 -6.80 14.69
C ASP A 25 -1.18 -5.29 14.45
N ALA A 26 -0.93 -4.84 13.22
CA ALA A 26 -0.96 -3.43 12.88
C ALA A 26 -2.38 -2.85 13.00
N LEU A 27 -3.40 -3.60 12.61
CA LEU A 27 -4.80 -3.20 12.79
C LEU A 27 -5.14 -3.04 14.27
N PHE A 28 -4.72 -4.00 15.08
CA PHE A 28 -4.94 -3.94 16.53
C PHE A 28 -4.26 -2.71 17.15
N GLN A 29 -3.08 -2.36 16.68
CA GLN A 29 -2.31 -1.21 17.18
C GLN A 29 -2.78 0.14 16.60
N GLY A 30 -3.62 0.11 15.57
CA GLY A 30 -4.15 1.33 14.95
C GLY A 30 -3.11 2.10 14.12
N ASN A 31 -2.11 1.43 13.58
CA ASN A 31 -1.04 2.09 12.81
C ASN A 31 -1.04 1.77 11.31
N VAL A 32 -2.14 1.23 10.78
CA VAL A 32 -2.31 0.99 9.35
C VAL A 32 -2.72 2.27 8.64
N VAL A 33 -2.10 2.55 7.51
CA VAL A 33 -2.41 3.71 6.66
C VAL A 33 -2.73 3.23 5.25
N LEU A 34 -3.81 3.77 4.69
CA LEU A 34 -4.30 3.41 3.36
C LEU A 34 -3.83 4.40 2.31
N PRO A 35 -3.08 3.96 1.30
CA PRO A 35 -2.98 4.74 0.06
C PRO A 35 -4.37 4.81 -0.60
N PRO A 36 -4.81 5.98 -1.09
CA PRO A 36 -6.12 6.11 -1.72
C PRO A 36 -6.37 5.11 -2.85
N ILE A 37 -5.35 4.79 -3.65
CA ILE A 37 -5.53 3.86 -4.77
C ILE A 37 -5.87 2.45 -4.31
N VAL A 38 -5.42 2.05 -3.13
CA VAL A 38 -5.74 0.73 -2.55
C VAL A 38 -7.24 0.64 -2.28
N ILE A 39 -7.85 1.72 -1.79
CA ILE A 39 -9.29 1.78 -1.56
C ILE A 39 -10.03 1.52 -2.87
N ALA A 40 -9.65 2.23 -3.94
CA ALA A 40 -10.29 2.09 -5.24
C ALA A 40 -10.12 0.67 -5.80
N GLU A 41 -8.94 0.10 -5.68
CA GLU A 41 -8.67 -1.26 -6.15
C GLU A 41 -9.47 -2.30 -5.40
N LEU A 42 -9.57 -2.19 -4.09
CA LEU A 42 -10.35 -3.13 -3.27
C LEU A 42 -11.84 -3.05 -3.60
N ILE A 43 -12.41 -1.86 -3.69
CA ILE A 43 -13.82 -1.67 -4.02
C ILE A 43 -14.12 -2.17 -5.44
N SER A 44 -13.25 -1.86 -6.40
CA SER A 44 -13.41 -2.32 -7.79
C SER A 44 -13.35 -3.85 -7.90
N GLY A 45 -12.58 -4.50 -7.06
CA GLY A 45 -12.42 -5.96 -7.05
C GLY A 45 -13.48 -6.71 -6.25
N ALA A 46 -14.34 -6.03 -5.51
CA ALA A 46 -15.39 -6.67 -4.74
C ALA A 46 -16.43 -7.32 -5.67
N ARG A 47 -16.68 -8.63 -5.48
CA ARG A 47 -17.54 -9.40 -6.38
C ARG A 47 -19.00 -9.42 -5.97
N THR A 48 -19.30 -9.18 -4.70
CA THR A 48 -20.65 -9.23 -4.16
C THR A 48 -20.90 -8.00 -3.28
N PRO A 49 -22.19 -7.62 -3.09
CA PRO A 49 -22.51 -6.55 -2.12
C PRO A 49 -22.01 -6.84 -0.71
N ARG A 50 -21.99 -8.11 -0.32
CA ARG A 50 -21.49 -8.52 1.01
C ARG A 50 -19.99 -8.28 1.13
N ASP A 51 -19.22 -8.64 0.11
CA ASP A 51 -17.77 -8.41 0.08
C ASP A 51 -17.48 -6.92 0.15
N ARG A 52 -18.22 -6.13 -0.63
CA ARG A 52 -18.09 -4.68 -0.62
C ARG A 52 -18.36 -4.08 0.75
N ALA A 53 -19.44 -4.52 1.40
CA ALA A 53 -19.80 -4.03 2.73
C ALA A 53 -18.71 -4.36 3.75
N SER A 54 -18.16 -5.56 3.71
CA SER A 54 -17.05 -5.97 4.59
C SER A 54 -15.82 -5.09 4.42
N ILE A 55 -15.49 -4.78 3.17
CA ILE A 55 -14.35 -3.89 2.85
C ILE A 55 -14.62 -2.48 3.39
N GLU A 56 -15.79 -1.90 3.07
CA GLU A 56 -16.15 -0.56 3.51
C GLU A 56 -16.12 -0.45 5.04
N ASP A 57 -16.68 -1.43 5.74
CA ASP A 57 -16.75 -1.42 7.21
C ASP A 57 -15.35 -1.35 7.82
N LEU A 58 -14.41 -2.15 7.31
CA LEU A 58 -13.05 -2.14 7.83
C LEU A 58 -12.32 -0.85 7.47
N LEU A 59 -12.39 -0.43 6.20
CA LEU A 59 -11.64 0.73 5.72
C LEU A 59 -12.11 2.04 6.34
N THR A 60 -13.38 2.14 6.73
CA THR A 60 -13.95 3.35 7.34
C THR A 60 -13.21 3.74 8.62
N ASP A 61 -12.66 2.78 9.35
CA ASP A 61 -11.98 3.03 10.62
C ASP A 61 -10.48 3.29 10.48
N LEU A 62 -9.95 3.25 9.25
CA LEU A 62 -8.51 3.38 9.01
C LEU A 62 -8.14 4.79 8.54
N ALA A 63 -6.90 5.18 8.83
CA ALA A 63 -6.35 6.44 8.34
C ALA A 63 -6.06 6.34 6.84
N VAL A 64 -6.50 7.33 6.07
CA VAL A 64 -6.21 7.43 4.65
C VAL A 64 -5.07 8.40 4.44
N GLN A 65 -4.08 8.01 3.63
CA GLN A 65 -2.96 8.88 3.28
C GLN A 65 -3.48 10.07 2.48
N GLU A 66 -3.23 11.27 2.98
CA GLU A 66 -3.54 12.49 2.22
C GLU A 66 -2.56 12.63 1.06
N THR A 67 -3.10 12.88 -0.14
CA THR A 67 -2.30 13.00 -1.36
C THR A 67 -2.50 14.38 -1.98
N THR A 68 -1.44 15.18 -1.90
CA THR A 68 -1.41 16.54 -2.46
C THR A 68 -0.82 16.52 -3.86
N LEU A 69 -0.86 17.67 -4.55
CA LEU A 69 -0.14 17.85 -5.81
C LEU A 69 1.35 17.46 -5.65
N ALA A 70 1.96 17.85 -4.55
CA ALA A 70 3.38 17.55 -4.30
C ALA A 70 3.63 16.04 -4.22
N HIS A 71 2.72 15.28 -3.62
CA HIS A 71 2.81 13.82 -3.60
C HIS A 71 2.83 13.25 -5.02
N TRP A 72 1.90 13.67 -5.87
CA TRP A 72 1.81 13.15 -7.23
C TRP A 72 3.01 13.54 -8.11
N ILE A 73 3.58 14.73 -7.88
CA ILE A 73 4.85 15.10 -8.50
C ILE A 73 5.95 14.12 -8.07
N ARG A 74 6.03 13.78 -6.78
CA ARG A 74 7.01 12.81 -6.29
C ARG A 74 6.78 11.40 -6.85
N VAL A 75 5.53 11.00 -7.08
CA VAL A 75 5.22 9.73 -7.76
C VAL A 75 5.84 9.70 -9.16
N GLY A 76 5.68 10.78 -9.91
CA GLY A 76 6.29 10.88 -11.24
C GLY A 76 7.81 10.87 -11.20
N GLU A 77 8.39 11.61 -10.27
CA GLU A 77 9.84 11.65 -10.06
C GLU A 77 10.39 10.28 -9.66
N LEU A 78 9.69 9.56 -8.79
CA LEU A 78 10.07 8.20 -8.39
C LEU A 78 10.12 7.27 -9.61
N ARG A 79 9.10 7.32 -10.46
CA ARG A 79 9.07 6.49 -11.67
C ARG A 79 10.24 6.79 -12.61
N GLN A 80 10.61 8.07 -12.76
CA GLN A 80 11.78 8.45 -13.56
C GLN A 80 13.08 7.92 -12.94
N HIS A 81 13.23 8.08 -11.64
CA HIS A 81 14.39 7.57 -10.91
C HIS A 81 14.55 6.06 -11.08
N LEU A 82 13.44 5.32 -10.96
CA LEU A 82 13.44 3.86 -11.11
C LEU A 82 13.73 3.44 -12.55
N SER A 83 13.10 4.11 -13.52
CA SER A 83 13.31 3.83 -14.94
C SER A 83 14.78 3.95 -15.34
N ARG A 84 15.46 4.96 -14.84
CA ARG A 84 16.89 5.17 -15.10
C ARG A 84 17.76 4.06 -14.52
N ARG A 85 17.25 3.28 -13.59
CA ARG A 85 17.92 2.14 -12.95
C ARG A 85 17.39 0.79 -13.45
N GLY A 86 16.62 0.81 -14.53
CA GLY A 86 16.10 -0.41 -15.12
C GLY A 86 14.88 -1.00 -14.42
N VAL A 87 14.23 -0.23 -13.54
CA VAL A 87 13.03 -0.70 -12.83
C VAL A 87 11.81 -0.03 -13.43
N SER A 88 10.93 -0.81 -14.07
CA SER A 88 9.69 -0.35 -14.65
C SER A 88 8.55 -0.52 -13.65
N VAL A 89 7.88 0.56 -13.28
CA VAL A 89 6.84 0.55 -12.25
C VAL A 89 5.60 1.28 -12.74
N SER A 90 4.43 0.69 -12.51
CA SER A 90 3.16 1.33 -12.80
C SER A 90 2.91 2.54 -11.90
N VAL A 91 2.03 3.44 -12.31
CA VAL A 91 1.64 4.58 -11.47
C VAL A 91 1.02 4.12 -10.14
N PRO A 92 0.10 3.14 -10.10
CA PRO A 92 -0.44 2.65 -8.83
C PRO A 92 0.64 2.13 -7.87
N ASP A 93 1.58 1.33 -8.37
CA ASP A 93 2.65 0.79 -7.51
C ASP A 93 3.60 1.88 -7.03
N ALA A 94 3.94 2.83 -7.90
CA ALA A 94 4.76 3.98 -7.52
C ALA A 94 4.06 4.84 -6.47
N HIS A 95 2.74 5.00 -6.58
CA HIS A 95 1.94 5.73 -5.61
C HIS A 95 1.98 5.05 -4.23
N VAL A 96 1.79 3.74 -4.18
CA VAL A 96 1.86 2.98 -2.91
C VAL A 96 3.24 3.13 -2.27
N ALA A 97 4.31 2.96 -3.05
CA ALA A 97 5.66 3.14 -2.56
C ALA A 97 5.89 4.57 -2.05
N GLN A 98 5.42 5.57 -2.79
CA GLN A 98 5.59 6.97 -2.40
C GLN A 98 4.81 7.32 -1.14
N CYS A 99 3.63 6.72 -0.93
CA CYS A 99 2.89 6.89 0.32
C CYS A 99 3.73 6.43 1.53
N ALA A 100 4.40 5.29 1.41
CA ALA A 100 5.28 4.81 2.47
C ALA A 100 6.48 5.73 2.66
N LEU A 101 7.10 6.19 1.58
CA LEU A 101 8.24 7.12 1.65
C LEU A 101 7.85 8.45 2.28
N ASP A 102 6.70 9.01 1.90
CA ASP A 102 6.24 10.29 2.43
C ASP A 102 6.00 10.27 3.94
N ARG A 103 5.57 9.13 4.46
CA ARG A 103 5.30 8.97 5.89
C ARG A 103 6.45 8.34 6.66
N ASN A 104 7.53 8.00 5.98
CA ASN A 104 8.59 7.18 6.57
C ASN A 104 8.02 5.91 7.21
N ALA A 105 7.06 5.32 6.53
CA ALA A 105 6.37 4.10 6.96
C ALA A 105 7.04 2.86 6.37
N VAL A 106 6.68 1.70 6.90
CA VAL A 106 7.08 0.41 6.38
C VAL A 106 5.98 -0.09 5.44
N LEU A 107 6.34 -0.75 4.36
CA LEU A 107 5.39 -1.29 3.38
C LEU A 107 5.31 -2.81 3.48
N LEU A 108 4.10 -3.34 3.50
CA LEU A 108 3.81 -4.77 3.41
C LEU A 108 3.14 -5.05 2.06
N SER A 109 3.75 -5.91 1.25
CA SER A 109 3.23 -6.30 -0.07
C SER A 109 3.65 -7.72 -0.42
N ARG A 110 2.89 -8.36 -1.32
CA ARG A 110 3.22 -9.65 -1.95
C ARG A 110 3.85 -9.48 -3.33
N ASP A 111 3.81 -8.26 -3.86
CA ASP A 111 4.27 -7.98 -5.23
C ASP A 111 5.80 -7.87 -5.26
N THR A 112 6.42 -8.55 -6.21
CA THR A 112 7.88 -8.60 -6.35
C THR A 112 8.49 -7.30 -6.85
N VAL A 113 7.70 -6.34 -7.34
CA VAL A 113 8.22 -5.04 -7.78
C VAL A 113 8.75 -4.23 -6.59
N PHE A 114 8.18 -4.38 -5.40
CA PHE A 114 8.59 -3.57 -4.25
C PHE A 114 9.99 -3.89 -3.72
N PRO A 115 10.46 -5.14 -3.68
CA PRO A 115 11.87 -5.39 -3.42
C PRO A 115 12.82 -4.69 -4.40
N ASP A 116 12.46 -4.63 -5.68
CA ASP A 116 13.26 -3.92 -6.68
C ASP A 116 13.30 -2.41 -6.40
N ILE A 117 12.17 -1.84 -6.00
CA ILE A 117 12.09 -0.43 -5.59
C ILE A 117 12.95 -0.18 -4.35
N ALA A 118 12.83 -1.04 -3.35
CA ALA A 118 13.56 -0.91 -2.09
C ALA A 118 15.08 -0.98 -2.29
N ALA A 119 15.54 -1.73 -3.30
CA ALA A 119 16.96 -1.88 -3.58
C ALA A 119 17.63 -0.57 -4.03
N VAL A 120 16.86 0.38 -4.57
CA VAL A 120 17.41 1.63 -5.15
C VAL A 120 16.76 2.89 -4.55
N THR A 121 16.05 2.75 -3.44
CA THR A 121 15.41 3.86 -2.72
C THR A 121 15.53 3.66 -1.21
N ARG A 122 14.91 4.55 -0.44
CA ARG A 122 14.83 4.43 1.02
C ARG A 122 13.61 3.64 1.49
N LEU A 123 12.86 3.05 0.57
CA LEU A 123 11.69 2.26 0.91
C LEU A 123 12.07 1.09 1.82
N ARG A 124 11.35 0.95 2.92
CA ARG A 124 11.54 -0.16 3.87
C ARG A 124 10.37 -1.11 3.75
N LEU A 125 10.68 -2.39 3.62
CA LEU A 125 9.68 -3.44 3.52
C LEU A 125 9.59 -4.23 4.82
N LEU A 126 8.36 -4.59 5.18
CA LEU A 126 8.12 -5.54 6.26
C LEU A 126 8.18 -6.95 5.67
N THR A 127 9.02 -7.80 6.26
CA THR A 127 9.08 -9.20 5.90
C THR A 127 8.29 -10.02 6.91
N GLU A 128 7.54 -10.97 6.41
CA GLU A 128 6.80 -11.90 7.25
C GLU A 128 7.56 -13.20 7.48
#